data_9c14eb3b54da6c2849991c76324c2d89
#
_entry.id   9c14eb3b54da6c2849991c76324c2d89
#
_cell.length_a   1.000
_cell.length_b   1.000
_cell.length_c   1.000
_cell.angle_alpha   90.00
_cell.angle_beta   90.00
_cell.angle_gamma   90.00
#
_symmetry.space_group_name_H-M   'P 1'
#
loop_
_entity.id
_entity.type
_entity.pdbx_description
1 polymer ?
#
loop_
_entity_poly.entity_id
_entity_poly.type
_entity_poly.pdbx_seq_one_letter_code
_entity_poly.pdbx_strand_id
1 'polypeptide(L)'
;FRRSRGLGDVYKRQDKANIDLPFQTATAIDLAGRDIKSAVETSVYPKVIDAPKDGFLSAVAKDGIELKARARVTVRTNIGGLVGGATDDTIIARVGEGIVSAIGSSGNYGGVLENPDNISRAVLQKGLDAGTAFEILSIDIADLDVGKNIGAQLQTDQAEADLKVSQAKAETRRAMAVAQEQEMKARVQEMRSKVVE
;
A
#
# COMPACT_ATOMS: atom_id res chain seq x y z
N PHE A 1 17.59 40.53 6.66
CA PHE A 1 18.53 40.95 5.59
C PHE A 1 19.22 39.79 4.86
N ARG A 2 19.15 38.57 5.36
CA ARG A 2 19.67 37.36 4.69
C ARG A 2 18.73 36.78 3.62
N ARG A 3 17.43 37.09 3.66
CA ARG A 3 16.41 36.55 2.73
C ARG A 3 16.46 37.16 1.33
N SER A 4 16.91 38.40 1.17
CA SER A 4 16.96 39.07 -0.14
C SER A 4 18.04 38.53 -1.11
N ARG A 5 19.09 37.86 -0.60
CA ARG A 5 20.12 37.26 -1.45
C ARG A 5 19.63 35.99 -2.16
N GLY A 6 18.74 35.21 -1.53
CA GLY A 6 18.17 34.03 -2.13
C GLY A 6 17.27 34.32 -3.34
N LEU A 7 16.44 35.35 -3.25
CA LEU A 7 15.56 35.77 -4.34
C LEU A 7 16.35 36.26 -5.57
N GLY A 8 17.45 37.01 -5.40
CA GLY A 8 18.28 37.44 -6.50
C GLY A 8 18.95 36.29 -7.28
N ASP A 9 19.34 35.23 -6.59
CA ASP A 9 19.89 34.03 -7.24
C ASP A 9 18.81 33.21 -7.94
N VAL A 10 17.59 33.21 -7.45
CA VAL A 10 16.42 32.58 -8.08
C VAL A 10 16.11 33.26 -9.41
N TYR A 11 16.07 34.59 -9.44
CA TYR A 11 15.82 35.33 -10.70
C TYR A 11 16.91 35.10 -11.75
N LYS A 12 18.18 35.05 -11.37
CA LYS A 12 19.27 34.73 -12.29
C LYS A 12 19.16 33.33 -12.89
N ARG A 13 18.67 32.36 -12.10
CA ARG A 13 18.46 30.97 -12.57
C ARG A 13 17.20 30.85 -13.40
N GLN A 14 16.16 31.60 -13.09
CA GLN A 14 14.93 31.70 -13.84
C GLN A 14 15.24 32.20 -15.30
N ASP A 15 16.01 33.27 -15.44
CA ASP A 15 16.41 33.80 -16.77
C ASP A 15 17.18 32.74 -17.58
N LYS A 16 18.07 31.97 -16.93
CA LYS A 16 18.81 30.90 -17.60
C LYS A 16 17.93 29.69 -17.97
N ALA A 17 16.89 29.40 -17.21
CA ALA A 17 15.98 28.27 -17.42
C ALA A 17 14.78 28.64 -18.31
N ASN A 18 14.61 29.91 -18.68
CA ASN A 18 13.45 30.46 -19.40
C ASN A 18 12.11 30.12 -18.73
N ILE A 19 12.07 30.18 -17.38
CA ILE A 19 10.88 29.89 -16.57
C ILE A 19 10.22 31.22 -16.23
N ASP A 20 8.94 31.38 -16.58
CA ASP A 20 8.13 32.53 -16.20
C ASP A 20 7.62 32.36 -14.76
N LEU A 21 8.33 32.96 -13.79
CA LEU A 21 7.98 32.96 -12.38
C LEU A 21 7.72 34.38 -11.88
N PRO A 22 6.46 34.86 -11.85
CA PRO A 22 6.09 36.17 -11.34
C PRO A 22 6.53 36.36 -9.88
N PHE A 23 6.92 37.58 -9.52
CA PHE A 23 7.36 37.93 -8.16
C PHE A 23 6.32 37.53 -7.10
N GLN A 24 5.04 37.74 -7.37
CA GLN A 24 3.95 37.36 -6.45
C GLN A 24 3.91 35.86 -6.18
N THR A 25 4.10 35.03 -7.21
CA THR A 25 4.17 33.58 -7.08
C THR A 25 5.39 33.14 -6.28
N ALA A 26 6.57 33.73 -6.55
CA ALA A 26 7.78 33.45 -5.79
C ALA A 26 7.61 33.81 -4.31
N THR A 27 6.99 34.95 -4.00
CA THR A 27 6.70 35.37 -2.63
C THR A 27 5.71 34.41 -1.94
N ALA A 28 4.67 33.97 -2.64
CA ALA A 28 3.69 33.03 -2.11
C ALA A 28 4.33 31.66 -1.78
N ILE A 29 5.25 31.18 -2.63
CA ILE A 29 6.00 29.94 -2.40
C ILE A 29 6.89 30.05 -1.17
N ASP A 30 7.62 31.19 -1.00
CA ASP A 30 8.49 31.44 0.17
C ASP A 30 7.67 31.54 1.47
N LEU A 31 6.50 32.23 1.41
CA LEU A 31 5.56 32.31 2.54
C LEU A 31 4.97 30.94 2.91
N ALA A 32 4.78 30.05 1.95
CA ALA A 32 4.38 28.67 2.18
C ALA A 32 5.48 27.79 2.78
N GLY A 33 6.68 28.35 3.01
CA GLY A 33 7.82 27.64 3.61
C GLY A 33 8.51 26.67 2.66
N ARG A 34 8.27 26.78 1.34
CA ARG A 34 8.91 25.94 0.34
C ARG A 34 10.18 26.59 -0.20
N ASP A 35 11.23 25.79 -0.44
CA ASP A 35 12.48 26.27 -1.02
C ASP A 35 12.31 26.47 -2.53
N ILE A 36 12.24 27.74 -2.95
CA ILE A 36 12.07 28.16 -4.34
C ILE A 36 13.26 27.70 -5.18
N LYS A 37 14.49 27.74 -4.63
CA LYS A 37 15.68 27.34 -5.35
C LYS A 37 15.64 25.86 -5.73
N SER A 38 15.32 25.01 -4.76
CA SER A 38 15.15 23.57 -4.99
C SER A 38 14.00 23.28 -5.96
N ALA A 39 12.90 24.03 -5.87
CA ALA A 39 11.77 23.89 -6.78
C ALA A 39 12.12 24.23 -8.22
N VAL A 40 12.84 25.31 -8.47
CA VAL A 40 13.33 25.70 -9.80
C VAL A 40 14.36 24.71 -10.32
N GLU A 41 15.28 24.23 -9.49
CA GLU A 41 16.24 23.19 -9.87
C GLU A 41 15.52 21.89 -10.29
N THR A 42 14.54 21.43 -9.52
CA THR A 42 13.78 20.21 -9.81
C THR A 42 12.81 20.37 -10.99
N SER A 43 12.41 21.61 -11.34
CA SER A 43 11.62 21.85 -12.55
C SER A 43 12.45 21.68 -13.83
N VAL A 44 13.75 21.97 -13.77
CA VAL A 44 14.70 21.83 -14.89
C VAL A 44 15.34 20.45 -14.91
N TYR A 45 15.73 19.95 -13.74
CA TYR A 45 16.34 18.64 -13.54
C TYR A 45 15.40 17.73 -12.75
N PRO A 46 14.76 16.75 -13.41
CA PRO A 46 13.87 15.81 -12.73
C PRO A 46 14.55 15.12 -11.56
N LYS A 47 13.79 14.89 -10.51
CA LYS A 47 14.20 14.19 -9.28
C LYS A 47 13.66 12.78 -9.32
N VAL A 48 14.45 11.81 -8.86
CA VAL A 48 14.00 10.43 -8.65
C VAL A 48 13.64 10.24 -7.18
N ILE A 49 12.49 9.65 -6.94
CA ILE A 49 11.94 9.35 -5.61
C ILE A 49 11.67 7.85 -5.55
N ASP A 50 12.14 7.18 -4.48
CA ASP A 50 11.82 5.78 -4.23
C ASP A 50 10.42 5.64 -3.62
N ALA A 51 9.66 4.68 -4.09
CA ALA A 51 8.35 4.32 -3.56
C ALA A 51 8.30 2.81 -3.23
N PRO A 52 8.30 2.44 -1.96
CA PRO A 52 8.35 3.28 -0.76
C PRO A 52 9.76 3.85 -0.51
N LYS A 53 9.90 4.82 0.39
CA LYS A 53 11.20 5.38 0.80
C LYS A 53 12.09 4.30 1.40
N ASP A 54 11.50 3.43 2.23
CA ASP A 54 12.17 2.33 2.91
C ASP A 54 11.40 1.01 2.72
N GLY A 55 12.13 -0.09 2.48
CA GLY A 55 11.56 -1.43 2.36
C GLY A 55 10.90 -1.71 1.01
N PHE A 56 9.83 -2.48 1.03
CA PHE A 56 9.08 -2.94 -0.14
C PHE A 56 7.59 -2.75 0.05
N LEU A 57 6.87 -2.54 -1.04
CA LEU A 57 5.41 -2.61 -1.10
C LEU A 57 5.01 -4.08 -1.24
N SER A 58 4.24 -4.60 -0.29
CA SER A 58 3.69 -5.96 -0.37
C SER A 58 2.26 -5.93 -0.91
N ALA A 59 1.99 -6.74 -1.91
CA ALA A 59 0.65 -6.95 -2.45
C ALA A 59 0.44 -8.42 -2.81
N VAL A 60 -0.80 -8.89 -2.71
CA VAL A 60 -1.15 -10.28 -3.03
C VAL A 60 -1.91 -10.30 -4.36
N ALA A 61 -1.42 -11.08 -5.31
CA ALA A 61 -2.09 -11.32 -6.58
C ALA A 61 -3.31 -12.25 -6.38
N LYS A 62 -4.18 -12.36 -7.40
CA LYS A 62 -5.40 -13.18 -7.30
C LYS A 62 -5.15 -14.66 -7.08
N ASP A 63 -3.97 -15.16 -7.46
CA ASP A 63 -3.53 -16.54 -7.22
C ASP A 63 -3.08 -16.80 -5.78
N GLY A 64 -3.13 -15.78 -4.91
CA GLY A 64 -2.77 -15.88 -3.49
C GLY A 64 -1.28 -15.76 -3.20
N ILE A 65 -0.46 -15.40 -4.19
CA ILE A 65 0.98 -15.21 -4.02
C ILE A 65 1.28 -13.75 -3.70
N GLU A 66 2.06 -13.53 -2.63
CA GLU A 66 2.56 -12.22 -2.24
C GLU A 66 3.67 -11.80 -3.21
N LEU A 67 3.59 -10.58 -3.70
CA LEU A 67 4.65 -9.91 -4.44
C LEU A 67 5.16 -8.72 -3.63
N LYS A 68 6.47 -8.54 -3.62
CA LYS A 68 7.15 -7.39 -3.00
C LYS A 68 7.74 -6.55 -4.11
N ALA A 69 7.31 -5.31 -4.20
CA ALA A 69 7.73 -4.39 -5.24
C ALA A 69 8.40 -3.15 -4.66
N ARG A 70 9.38 -2.62 -5.40
CA ARG A 70 9.96 -1.30 -5.18
C ARG A 70 9.94 -0.55 -6.49
N ALA A 71 9.42 0.66 -6.48
CA ALA A 71 9.38 1.51 -7.66
C ALA A 71 10.23 2.76 -7.49
N ARG A 72 10.73 3.28 -8.60
CA ARG A 72 11.37 4.60 -8.72
C ARG A 72 10.46 5.49 -9.54
N VAL A 73 10.14 6.65 -8.99
CA VAL A 73 9.28 7.62 -9.62
C VAL A 73 10.11 8.84 -10.01
N THR A 74 10.19 9.11 -11.29
CA THR A 74 10.83 10.33 -11.78
C THR A 74 9.80 11.44 -11.83
N VAL A 75 10.05 12.50 -11.08
CA VAL A 75 9.14 13.64 -10.96
C VAL A 75 9.81 14.94 -11.35
N ARG A 76 9.02 15.85 -11.86
CA ARG A 76 9.41 17.24 -12.12
C ARG A 76 8.53 18.16 -11.29
N THR A 77 9.10 19.23 -10.73
CA THR A 77 8.31 20.22 -10.01
C THR A 77 7.46 21.04 -10.97
N ASN A 78 6.16 21.08 -10.71
CA ASN A 78 5.24 22.02 -11.33
C ASN A 78 5.17 23.28 -10.46
N ILE A 79 5.81 24.34 -10.93
CA ILE A 79 5.94 25.61 -10.18
C ILE A 79 4.57 26.21 -9.88
N GLY A 80 3.62 26.12 -10.83
CA GLY A 80 2.25 26.59 -10.64
C GLY A 80 1.48 25.84 -9.54
N GLY A 81 1.83 24.58 -9.29
CA GLY A 81 1.23 23.73 -8.26
C GLY A 81 1.90 23.82 -6.88
N LEU A 82 2.98 24.60 -6.73
CA LEU A 82 3.70 24.67 -5.46
C LEU A 82 2.89 25.31 -4.33
N VAL A 83 2.03 26.28 -4.64
CA VAL A 83 1.14 26.90 -3.65
C VAL A 83 -0.11 26.04 -3.53
N GLY A 84 -0.30 25.40 -2.38
CA GLY A 84 -1.46 24.53 -2.09
C GLY A 84 -1.36 23.10 -2.63
N GLY A 85 -0.35 22.76 -3.43
CA GLY A 85 -0.14 21.39 -3.89
C GLY A 85 0.46 20.47 -2.82
N ALA A 86 0.12 19.19 -2.87
CA ALA A 86 0.64 18.18 -1.96
C ALA A 86 2.14 17.90 -2.20
N THR A 87 2.79 17.33 -1.19
CA THR A 87 4.23 17.02 -1.18
C THR A 87 4.56 15.72 -1.91
N ASP A 88 5.86 15.42 -2.04
CA ASP A 88 6.38 14.16 -2.57
C ASP A 88 5.88 12.93 -1.79
N ASP A 89 5.66 13.03 -0.48
CA ASP A 89 5.07 11.95 0.31
C ASP A 89 3.68 11.52 -0.19
N THR A 90 2.88 12.46 -0.67
CA THR A 90 1.58 12.15 -1.27
C THR A 90 1.71 11.37 -2.58
N ILE A 91 2.71 11.71 -3.39
CA ILE A 91 2.99 10.95 -4.63
C ILE A 91 3.43 9.54 -4.29
N ILE A 92 4.34 9.38 -3.33
CA ILE A 92 4.81 8.07 -2.87
C ILE A 92 3.63 7.21 -2.41
N ALA A 93 2.73 7.77 -1.59
CA ALA A 93 1.54 7.05 -1.12
C ALA A 93 0.60 6.65 -2.26
N ARG A 94 0.30 7.57 -3.18
CA ARG A 94 -0.60 7.30 -4.33
C ARG A 94 -0.01 6.29 -5.30
N VAL A 95 1.29 6.41 -5.61
CA VAL A 95 1.99 5.43 -6.46
C VAL A 95 2.02 4.08 -5.79
N GLY A 96 2.30 4.01 -4.47
CA GLY A 96 2.25 2.79 -3.70
C GLY A 96 0.87 2.12 -3.77
N GLU A 97 -0.20 2.87 -3.53
CA GLU A 97 -1.58 2.39 -3.70
C GLU A 97 -1.85 1.90 -5.12
N GLY A 98 -1.40 2.66 -6.12
CA GLY A 98 -1.54 2.31 -7.52
C GLY A 98 -0.88 0.97 -7.87
N ILE A 99 0.33 0.73 -7.37
CA ILE A 99 1.08 -0.51 -7.56
C ILE A 99 0.38 -1.68 -6.85
N VAL A 100 0.00 -1.53 -5.59
CA VAL A 100 -0.73 -2.55 -4.82
C VAL A 100 -2.04 -2.92 -5.53
N SER A 101 -2.79 -1.92 -6.01
CA SER A 101 -4.04 -2.13 -6.77
C SER A 101 -3.79 -2.85 -8.10
N ALA A 102 -2.71 -2.51 -8.82
CA ALA A 102 -2.36 -3.14 -10.09
C ALA A 102 -1.94 -4.61 -9.90
N ILE A 103 -1.13 -4.92 -8.89
CA ILE A 103 -0.75 -6.28 -8.52
C ILE A 103 -1.98 -7.07 -8.07
N GLY A 104 -2.82 -6.53 -7.18
CA GLY A 104 -4.02 -7.18 -6.68
C GLY A 104 -5.08 -7.45 -7.76
N SER A 105 -5.10 -6.67 -8.83
CA SER A 105 -5.97 -6.91 -9.99
C SER A 105 -5.40 -7.92 -10.98
N SER A 106 -4.10 -8.23 -10.91
CA SER A 106 -3.44 -9.21 -11.77
C SER A 106 -3.93 -10.62 -11.49
N GLY A 107 -4.18 -11.38 -12.55
CA GLY A 107 -4.68 -12.75 -12.42
C GLY A 107 -3.65 -13.75 -11.93
N ASN A 108 -2.36 -13.49 -12.21
CA ASN A 108 -1.26 -14.41 -11.94
C ASN A 108 0.02 -13.63 -11.66
N TYR A 109 0.79 -14.05 -10.66
CA TYR A 109 2.09 -13.46 -10.31
C TYR A 109 3.10 -13.57 -11.45
N GLY A 110 3.07 -14.65 -12.23
CA GLY A 110 3.97 -14.87 -13.36
C GLY A 110 3.87 -13.78 -14.42
N GLY A 111 2.65 -13.38 -14.77
CA GLY A 111 2.43 -12.28 -15.74
C GLY A 111 2.93 -10.92 -15.25
N VAL A 112 2.97 -10.72 -13.93
CA VAL A 112 3.54 -9.51 -13.32
C VAL A 112 5.06 -9.53 -13.39
N LEU A 113 5.68 -10.69 -13.15
CA LEU A 113 7.13 -10.86 -13.24
C LEU A 113 7.67 -10.79 -14.67
N GLU A 114 6.91 -11.34 -15.63
CA GLU A 114 7.30 -11.31 -17.04
C GLU A 114 7.26 -9.88 -17.63
N ASN A 115 6.29 -9.08 -17.21
CA ASN A 115 6.08 -7.74 -17.75
C ASN A 115 5.75 -6.70 -16.65
N PRO A 116 6.71 -6.30 -15.81
CA PRO A 116 6.51 -5.30 -14.77
C PRO A 116 6.09 -3.93 -15.32
N ASP A 117 6.46 -3.63 -16.57
CA ASP A 117 6.08 -2.38 -17.26
C ASP A 117 4.56 -2.20 -17.41
N ASN A 118 3.79 -3.28 -17.39
CA ASN A 118 2.33 -3.18 -17.42
C ASN A 118 1.79 -2.53 -16.14
N ILE A 119 2.43 -2.78 -14.99
CA ILE A 119 2.10 -2.11 -13.73
C ILE A 119 2.43 -0.63 -13.84
N SER A 120 3.64 -0.30 -14.28
CA SER A 120 4.09 1.10 -14.47
C SER A 120 3.12 1.90 -15.34
N ARG A 121 2.71 1.34 -16.47
CA ARG A 121 1.73 1.97 -17.38
C ARG A 121 0.35 2.12 -16.75
N ALA A 122 -0.15 1.08 -16.07
CA ALA A 122 -1.45 1.13 -15.42
C ALA A 122 -1.50 2.17 -14.29
N VAL A 123 -0.39 2.33 -13.57
CA VAL A 123 -0.27 3.32 -12.49
C VAL A 123 -0.16 4.73 -13.07
N LEU A 124 0.64 4.91 -14.12
CA LEU A 124 0.82 6.22 -14.78
C LEU A 124 -0.50 6.74 -15.39
N GLN A 125 -1.30 5.85 -15.98
CA GLN A 125 -2.60 6.20 -16.58
C GLN A 125 -3.63 6.70 -15.55
N LYS A 126 -3.43 6.45 -14.26
CA LYS A 126 -4.33 6.93 -13.20
C LYS A 126 -4.20 8.43 -12.91
N GLY A 127 -3.20 9.13 -13.46
CA GLY A 127 -3.01 10.57 -13.23
C GLY A 127 -2.83 10.90 -11.75
N LEU A 128 -1.90 10.23 -11.09
CA LEU A 128 -1.71 10.31 -9.63
C LEU A 128 -1.07 11.62 -9.15
N ASP A 129 -0.58 12.44 -10.08
CA ASP A 129 0.02 13.76 -9.87
C ASP A 129 -1.01 14.88 -9.67
N ALA A 130 -2.29 14.62 -9.95
CA ALA A 130 -3.35 15.62 -9.81
C ALA A 130 -3.41 16.22 -8.40
N GLY A 131 -3.35 17.56 -8.31
CA GLY A 131 -3.38 18.30 -7.04
C GLY A 131 -2.08 18.20 -6.23
N THR A 132 -0.96 17.79 -6.86
CA THR A 132 0.36 17.81 -6.24
C THR A 132 1.23 18.92 -6.81
N ALA A 133 2.33 19.22 -6.13
CA ALA A 133 3.35 20.17 -6.60
C ALA A 133 4.29 19.55 -7.66
N PHE A 134 4.05 18.32 -8.06
CA PHE A 134 4.92 17.57 -8.95
C PHE A 134 4.14 16.97 -10.11
N GLU A 135 4.83 16.78 -11.21
CA GLU A 135 4.38 16.04 -12.38
C GLU A 135 5.19 14.74 -12.48
N ILE A 136 4.52 13.61 -12.66
CA ILE A 136 5.15 12.30 -12.79
C ILE A 136 5.56 12.12 -14.26
N LEU A 137 6.86 11.94 -14.51
CA LEU A 137 7.41 11.70 -15.85
C LEU A 137 7.49 10.21 -16.16
N SER A 138 7.98 9.41 -15.22
CA SER A 138 8.02 7.94 -15.35
C SER A 138 7.84 7.26 -13.99
N ILE A 139 7.40 6.03 -14.05
CA ILE A 139 7.33 5.10 -12.92
C ILE A 139 8.01 3.83 -13.39
N ASP A 140 9.09 3.46 -12.75
CA ASP A 140 9.89 2.29 -13.11
C ASP A 140 9.91 1.31 -11.94
N ILE A 141 9.57 0.05 -12.18
CA ILE A 141 9.69 -1.00 -11.16
C ILE A 141 11.16 -1.37 -11.06
N ALA A 142 11.77 -1.02 -9.93
CA ALA A 142 13.20 -1.22 -9.72
C ALA A 142 13.50 -2.62 -9.18
N ASP A 143 12.58 -3.19 -8.42
CA ASP A 143 12.74 -4.49 -7.76
C ASP A 143 11.39 -5.17 -7.63
N LEU A 144 11.34 -6.48 -7.89
CA LEU A 144 10.12 -7.27 -7.81
C LEU A 144 10.46 -8.69 -7.34
N ASP A 145 10.13 -8.97 -6.08
CA ASP A 145 10.38 -10.25 -5.44
C ASP A 145 9.09 -11.03 -5.17
N VAL A 146 9.20 -12.35 -5.21
CA VAL A 146 8.11 -13.26 -4.82
C VAL A 146 8.19 -13.54 -3.32
N GLY A 147 7.11 -13.22 -2.61
CA GLY A 147 6.97 -13.50 -1.19
C GLY A 147 6.36 -14.88 -0.92
N LYS A 148 5.51 -14.93 0.10
CA LYS A 148 4.86 -16.16 0.57
C LYS A 148 3.62 -16.49 -0.25
N ASN A 149 3.30 -17.79 -0.33
CA ASN A 149 1.99 -18.23 -0.82
C ASN A 149 0.94 -18.10 0.30
N ILE A 150 0.33 -16.93 0.39
CA ILE A 150 -0.70 -16.59 1.39
C ILE A 150 -1.97 -17.41 1.16
N GLY A 151 -2.30 -17.72 -0.09
CA GLY A 151 -3.46 -18.54 -0.43
C GLY A 151 -3.36 -19.94 0.13
N ALA A 152 -2.22 -20.61 -0.01
CA ALA A 152 -1.99 -21.93 0.56
C ALA A 152 -1.97 -21.90 2.09
N GLN A 153 -1.39 -20.86 2.69
CA GLN A 153 -1.36 -20.71 4.14
C GLN A 153 -2.77 -20.54 4.71
N LEU A 154 -3.61 -19.71 4.11
CA LEU A 154 -5.01 -19.54 4.52
C LEU A 154 -5.81 -20.84 4.41
N GLN A 155 -5.59 -21.65 3.36
CA GLN A 155 -6.26 -22.95 3.24
C GLN A 155 -5.84 -23.92 4.35
N THR A 156 -4.55 -23.93 4.73
CA THR A 156 -4.04 -24.73 5.84
C THR A 156 -4.66 -24.29 7.15
N ASP A 157 -4.65 -22.99 7.44
CA ASP A 157 -5.22 -22.42 8.66
C ASP A 157 -6.73 -22.69 8.75
N GLN A 158 -7.45 -22.65 7.63
CA GLN A 158 -8.86 -22.98 7.58
C GLN A 158 -9.12 -24.45 7.83
N ALA A 159 -8.35 -25.35 7.25
CA ALA A 159 -8.45 -26.79 7.51
C ALA A 159 -8.16 -27.14 8.98
N GLU A 160 -7.16 -26.50 9.60
CA GLU A 160 -6.89 -26.65 11.02
C GLU A 160 -8.04 -26.14 11.91
N ALA A 161 -8.62 -25.00 11.55
CA ALA A 161 -9.78 -24.45 12.25
C ALA A 161 -11.00 -25.39 12.16
N ASP A 162 -11.29 -25.92 10.98
CA ASP A 162 -12.38 -26.86 10.75
C ASP A 162 -12.17 -28.17 11.51
N LEU A 163 -10.92 -28.66 11.59
CA LEU A 163 -10.55 -29.82 12.37
C LEU A 163 -10.83 -29.58 13.87
N LYS A 164 -10.40 -28.44 14.42
CA LYS A 164 -10.65 -28.05 15.81
C LYS A 164 -12.15 -27.96 16.12
N VAL A 165 -12.92 -27.35 15.22
CA VAL A 165 -14.39 -27.26 15.37
C VAL A 165 -15.03 -28.65 15.35
N SER A 166 -14.58 -29.55 14.47
CA SER A 166 -15.06 -30.92 14.38
C SER A 166 -14.72 -31.73 15.62
N GLN A 167 -13.51 -31.58 16.18
CA GLN A 167 -13.10 -32.20 17.44
C GLN A 167 -13.94 -31.70 18.61
N ALA A 168 -14.14 -30.38 18.73
CA ALA A 168 -14.98 -29.80 19.77
C ALA A 168 -16.44 -30.31 19.72
N LYS A 169 -17.00 -30.42 18.50
CA LYS A 169 -18.34 -31.00 18.28
C LYS A 169 -18.39 -32.49 18.70
N ALA A 170 -17.34 -33.25 18.39
CA ALA A 170 -17.26 -34.67 18.77
C ALA A 170 -17.16 -34.84 20.29
N GLU A 171 -16.35 -34.01 20.96
CA GLU A 171 -16.25 -34.01 22.44
C GLU A 171 -17.58 -33.61 23.09
N THR A 172 -18.26 -32.59 22.59
CA THR A 172 -19.58 -32.18 23.08
C THR A 172 -20.59 -33.32 22.94
N ARG A 173 -20.62 -34.02 21.78
CA ARG A 173 -21.49 -35.18 21.58
C ARG A 173 -21.17 -36.32 22.55
N ARG A 174 -19.87 -36.59 22.77
CA ARG A 174 -19.46 -37.62 23.76
C ARG A 174 -19.88 -37.24 25.17
N ALA A 175 -19.66 -35.97 25.56
CA ALA A 175 -20.08 -35.48 26.88
C ALA A 175 -21.61 -35.57 27.06
N MET A 176 -22.40 -35.19 26.05
CA MET A 176 -23.85 -35.35 26.09
C MET A 176 -24.29 -36.81 26.17
N ALA A 177 -23.66 -37.73 25.43
CA ALA A 177 -23.98 -39.15 25.48
C ALA A 177 -23.68 -39.74 26.88
N VAL A 178 -22.54 -39.39 27.50
CA VAL A 178 -22.18 -39.81 28.85
C VAL A 178 -23.17 -39.23 29.89
N ALA A 179 -23.55 -37.96 29.74
CA ALA A 179 -24.54 -37.35 30.62
C ALA A 179 -25.92 -38.04 30.52
N GLN A 180 -26.39 -38.36 29.31
CA GLN A 180 -27.61 -39.10 29.08
C GLN A 180 -27.55 -40.52 29.68
N GLU A 181 -26.42 -41.21 29.52
CA GLU A 181 -26.23 -42.55 30.13
C GLU A 181 -26.27 -42.49 31.65
N GLN A 182 -25.64 -41.49 32.25
CA GLN A 182 -25.69 -41.29 33.70
C GLN A 182 -27.11 -40.96 34.19
N GLU A 183 -27.83 -40.11 33.45
CA GLU A 183 -29.23 -39.78 33.79
C GLU A 183 -30.15 -41.00 33.68
N MET A 184 -29.98 -41.83 32.65
CA MET A 184 -30.73 -43.08 32.51
C MET A 184 -30.41 -44.07 33.61
N LYS A 185 -29.13 -44.22 34.01
CA LYS A 185 -28.73 -45.07 35.13
C LYS A 185 -29.36 -44.59 36.46
N ALA A 186 -29.34 -43.28 36.70
CA ALA A 186 -29.97 -42.69 37.89
C ALA A 186 -31.48 -42.95 37.92
N ARG A 187 -32.20 -42.78 36.80
CA ARG A 187 -33.64 -43.10 36.69
C ARG A 187 -33.95 -44.58 36.92
N VAL A 188 -33.12 -45.50 36.44
CA VAL A 188 -33.25 -46.92 36.65
C VAL A 188 -33.05 -47.24 38.10
N GLN A 189 -32.09 -46.64 38.82
CA GLN A 189 -31.90 -46.85 40.27
C GLN A 189 -33.07 -46.29 41.06
N GLU A 190 -33.59 -45.11 40.70
CA GLU A 190 -34.79 -44.55 41.39
C GLU A 190 -36.04 -45.39 41.18
N MET A 191 -36.25 -45.94 40.00
CA MET A 191 -37.37 -46.91 39.80
C MET A 191 -37.18 -48.20 40.57
N ARG A 192 -35.94 -48.71 40.66
CA ARG A 192 -35.67 -49.90 41.46
C ARG A 192 -35.95 -49.69 42.97
N SER A 193 -35.60 -48.51 43.50
CA SER A 193 -35.90 -48.23 44.95
C SER A 193 -37.39 -48.10 45.21
N LYS A 194 -38.18 -47.57 44.26
CA LYS A 194 -39.65 -47.47 44.41
C LYS A 194 -40.40 -48.78 44.24
N VAL A 195 -39.80 -49.85 43.76
CA VAL A 195 -40.40 -51.18 43.59
C VAL A 195 -40.12 -52.08 44.80
N VAL A 196 -39.17 -51.73 45.65
CA VAL A 196 -38.75 -52.50 46.82
C VAL A 196 -39.44 -52.01 48.09
N GLU A 197 -40.20 -50.91 48.06
CA GLU A 197 -41.16 -50.49 49.06
C GLU A 197 -42.55 -51.12 48.77
#